data_284c8c4d1e34f7caf443e6d7caf13a2e
#
_entry.id   284c8c4d1e34f7caf443e6d7caf13a2e
#
_cell.length_a   1.000
_cell.length_b   1.000
_cell.length_c   1.000
_cell.angle_alpha   90.00
_cell.angle_beta   90.00
_cell.angle_gamma   90.00
#
_symmetry.space_group_name_H-M   'P 1'
#
loop_
_entity.id
_entity.type
_entity.pdbx_description
1 polymer ?
#
loop_
_entity_poly.entity_id
_entity_poly.type
_entity_poly.pdbx_seq_one_letter_code
_entity_poly.pdbx_strand_id
1 'polypeptide(L)'
;MTSLPIVKVAACHAAPIFLDAAATTEKVLGLIDEAATVGAHLICFPESFIPGFPVFAATSAPVDSGNFFSRFVEASIYADGPEIAQICRKAKDRGVVVSLGFSERSKHSVGCLWNSNVLIDESGKVRAHHRKLVPTYYEKLVWSNGDGAGLVVAETAKAGKVGVLICGENTNPLARYAMMAQGEQIHVQSYPPAWPTKRKGGYLNKTANAVRGAAHSFEAKCFTVVCAAVLDEEIKKIIAAHDENAKEVLDNATNAVTQFFGPDGVQIGDELCDQEGIAYAEFDLNPCVAQKQLHDVVGGYQRYDVFDLKIDRTRNEPVNWQ
;
A
#
# COMPACT_ATOMS: atom_id res chain seq x y z
N MET A 1 -28.72 -9.66 15.26
CA MET A 1 -27.52 -8.98 14.78
C MET A 1 -27.64 -8.88 13.27
N THR A 2 -27.46 -7.71 12.69
CA THR A 2 -27.31 -7.59 11.23
C THR A 2 -26.04 -8.34 10.85
N SER A 3 -26.12 -9.25 9.87
CA SER A 3 -24.94 -9.96 9.34
C SER A 3 -23.96 -8.93 8.76
N LEU A 4 -22.67 -9.14 9.00
CA LEU A 4 -21.62 -8.34 8.37
C LEU A 4 -21.56 -8.65 6.87
N PRO A 5 -21.10 -7.72 6.05
CA PRO A 5 -21.09 -7.91 4.59
C PRO A 5 -20.08 -8.98 4.14
N ILE A 6 -20.35 -9.55 2.98
CA ILE A 6 -19.37 -10.26 2.17
C ILE A 6 -18.75 -9.24 1.21
N VAL A 7 -17.44 -9.11 1.25
CA VAL A 7 -16.69 -8.12 0.47
C VAL A 7 -15.86 -8.84 -0.60
N LYS A 8 -16.15 -8.61 -1.87
CA LYS A 8 -15.28 -9.05 -2.96
C LYS A 8 -14.15 -8.04 -3.11
N VAL A 9 -12.93 -8.52 -2.98
CA VAL A 9 -11.70 -7.71 -3.00
C VAL A 9 -10.89 -8.03 -4.26
N ALA A 10 -10.36 -6.99 -4.90
CA ALA A 10 -9.43 -7.06 -6.01
C ALA A 10 -8.11 -6.43 -5.60
N ALA A 11 -7.00 -7.11 -5.84
CA ALA A 11 -5.65 -6.58 -5.64
C ALA A 11 -4.91 -6.58 -6.99
N CYS A 12 -4.57 -5.38 -7.46
CA CYS A 12 -3.94 -5.18 -8.77
C CYS A 12 -2.45 -5.49 -8.68
N HIS A 13 -2.04 -6.68 -9.13
CA HIS A 13 -0.64 -7.08 -9.28
C HIS A 13 -0.15 -6.61 -10.65
N ALA A 14 0.31 -5.35 -10.73
CA ALA A 14 0.57 -4.70 -12.01
C ALA A 14 1.84 -3.83 -11.95
N ALA A 15 2.49 -3.63 -13.11
CA ALA A 15 3.53 -2.63 -13.29
C ALA A 15 2.89 -1.26 -13.56
N PRO A 16 3.45 -0.16 -13.02
CA PRO A 16 3.10 1.19 -13.45
C PRO A 16 3.70 1.48 -14.85
N ILE A 17 3.24 2.54 -15.50
CA ILE A 17 4.02 3.15 -16.59
C ILE A 17 5.07 4.05 -15.91
N PHE A 18 6.28 3.51 -15.78
CA PHE A 18 7.30 4.07 -14.90
C PHE A 18 7.70 5.50 -15.29
N LEU A 19 7.67 6.41 -14.30
CA LEU A 19 7.92 7.85 -14.45
C LEU A 19 6.94 8.58 -15.40
N ASP A 20 5.73 8.03 -15.57
CA ASP A 20 4.62 8.67 -16.28
C ASP A 20 3.35 8.61 -15.43
N ALA A 21 3.08 9.69 -14.71
CA ALA A 21 1.90 9.77 -13.83
C ALA A 21 0.59 9.75 -14.61
N ALA A 22 0.54 10.39 -15.76
CA ALA A 22 -0.68 10.46 -16.56
C ALA A 22 -1.06 9.10 -17.13
N ALA A 23 -0.10 8.42 -17.77
CA ALA A 23 -0.32 7.09 -18.33
C ALA A 23 -0.60 6.04 -17.23
N THR A 24 0.06 6.14 -16.06
CA THR A 24 -0.24 5.26 -14.93
C THR A 24 -1.62 5.54 -14.36
N THR A 25 -2.06 6.80 -14.31
CA THR A 25 -3.43 7.14 -13.88
C THR A 25 -4.47 6.52 -14.81
N GLU A 26 -4.28 6.60 -16.13
CA GLU A 26 -5.18 5.95 -17.08
C GLU A 26 -5.19 4.41 -16.89
N LYS A 27 -4.03 3.78 -16.62
CA LYS A 27 -3.96 2.35 -16.26
C LYS A 27 -4.76 2.06 -14.99
N VAL A 28 -4.66 2.90 -13.95
CA VAL A 28 -5.46 2.78 -12.71
C VAL A 28 -6.94 2.83 -13.02
N LEU A 29 -7.39 3.80 -13.83
CA LEU A 29 -8.80 3.93 -14.20
C LEU A 29 -9.33 2.69 -14.95
N GLY A 30 -8.52 2.12 -15.85
CA GLY A 30 -8.84 0.89 -16.56
C GLY A 30 -8.95 -0.34 -15.63
N LEU A 31 -7.99 -0.50 -14.71
CA LEU A 31 -8.01 -1.60 -13.74
C LEU A 31 -9.19 -1.49 -12.75
N ILE A 32 -9.59 -0.26 -12.37
CA ILE A 32 -10.81 -0.04 -11.58
C ILE A 32 -12.05 -0.50 -12.37
N ASP A 33 -12.14 -0.14 -13.65
CA ASP A 33 -13.25 -0.56 -14.52
C ASP A 33 -13.34 -2.09 -14.65
N GLU A 34 -12.20 -2.75 -14.86
CA GLU A 34 -12.10 -4.20 -14.96
C GLU A 34 -12.54 -4.89 -13.67
N ALA A 35 -11.96 -4.51 -12.54
CA ALA A 35 -12.29 -5.09 -11.24
C ALA A 35 -13.75 -4.84 -10.83
N ALA A 36 -14.27 -3.64 -11.09
CA ALA A 36 -15.68 -3.30 -10.82
C ALA A 36 -16.64 -4.11 -11.67
N THR A 37 -16.29 -4.43 -12.93
CA THR A 37 -17.14 -5.22 -13.84
C THR A 37 -17.37 -6.65 -13.33
N VAL A 38 -16.41 -7.22 -12.60
CA VAL A 38 -16.57 -8.54 -11.96
C VAL A 38 -17.12 -8.45 -10.53
N GLY A 39 -17.55 -7.26 -10.10
CA GLY A 39 -18.26 -7.04 -8.85
C GLY A 39 -17.34 -6.82 -7.64
N ALA A 40 -16.11 -6.35 -7.82
CA ALA A 40 -15.24 -5.96 -6.70
C ALA A 40 -15.83 -4.78 -5.92
N HIS A 41 -15.76 -4.85 -4.59
CA HIS A 41 -16.18 -3.80 -3.67
C HIS A 41 -15.00 -2.95 -3.18
N LEU A 42 -13.83 -3.58 -2.99
CA LEU A 42 -12.55 -2.95 -2.62
C LEU A 42 -11.50 -3.29 -3.67
N ILE A 43 -10.82 -2.28 -4.19
CA ILE A 43 -9.77 -2.40 -5.20
C ILE A 43 -8.48 -1.81 -4.63
N CYS A 44 -7.43 -2.63 -4.55
CA CYS A 44 -6.16 -2.26 -3.94
C CYS A 44 -5.07 -2.13 -5.00
N PHE A 45 -4.31 -1.06 -4.91
CA PHE A 45 -3.12 -0.82 -5.74
C PHE A 45 -1.84 -0.89 -4.89
N PRO A 46 -0.69 -1.23 -5.51
CA PRO A 46 0.59 -1.35 -4.84
C PRO A 46 1.13 -0.05 -4.24
N GLU A 47 2.23 -0.20 -3.49
CA GLU A 47 3.04 0.90 -2.95
C GLU A 47 3.59 1.78 -4.08
N SER A 48 3.41 3.11 -3.93
CA SER A 48 3.91 4.09 -4.91
C SER A 48 3.59 3.73 -6.36
N PHE A 49 2.37 3.24 -6.62
CA PHE A 49 1.98 2.81 -7.96
C PHE A 49 2.06 3.96 -8.96
N ILE A 50 1.74 5.19 -8.53
CA ILE A 50 1.97 6.41 -9.32
C ILE A 50 3.17 7.16 -8.72
N PRO A 51 4.24 7.37 -9.45
CA PRO A 51 4.59 6.98 -10.82
C PRO A 51 5.44 5.71 -10.92
N GLY A 52 5.37 4.84 -9.95
CA GLY A 52 6.20 3.66 -9.76
C GLY A 52 7.09 3.76 -8.52
N PHE A 53 7.61 2.63 -8.07
CA PHE A 53 8.53 2.58 -6.93
C PHE A 53 9.96 2.98 -7.39
N PRO A 54 10.70 3.80 -6.60
CA PRO A 54 12.01 4.34 -7.00
C PRO A 54 13.15 3.30 -6.89
N VAL A 55 13.08 2.24 -7.66
CA VAL A 55 14.06 1.13 -7.66
C VAL A 55 15.47 1.64 -7.97
N PHE A 56 15.60 2.73 -8.74
CA PHE A 56 16.88 3.38 -9.07
C PHE A 56 17.69 3.77 -7.82
N ALA A 57 17.02 4.10 -6.71
CA ALA A 57 17.71 4.47 -5.46
C ALA A 57 18.46 3.30 -4.80
N ALA A 58 18.16 2.06 -5.21
CA ALA A 58 18.85 0.86 -4.74
C ALA A 58 19.95 0.38 -5.70
N THR A 59 19.97 0.87 -6.96
CA THR A 59 20.83 0.36 -8.02
C THR A 59 21.98 1.30 -8.35
N SER A 60 21.78 2.61 -8.18
CA SER A 60 22.78 3.64 -8.52
C SER A 60 23.44 4.21 -7.26
N ALA A 61 24.67 4.71 -7.39
CA ALA A 61 25.29 5.46 -6.31
C ALA A 61 24.44 6.71 -6.00
N PRO A 62 24.22 7.04 -4.70
CA PRO A 62 23.32 8.15 -4.33
C PRO A 62 23.68 9.49 -4.97
N VAL A 63 24.99 9.77 -5.13
CA VAL A 63 25.48 11.03 -5.72
C VAL A 63 25.22 11.13 -7.23
N ASP A 64 24.98 10.02 -7.91
CA ASP A 64 24.78 9.94 -9.35
C ASP A 64 23.28 9.82 -9.73
N SER A 65 22.41 9.66 -8.75
CA SER A 65 20.97 9.43 -8.95
C SER A 65 20.14 10.69 -9.20
N GLY A 66 20.76 11.90 -9.18
CA GLY A 66 20.06 13.19 -9.23
C GLY A 66 19.15 13.38 -10.46
N ASN A 67 19.52 12.84 -11.61
CA ASN A 67 18.68 12.91 -12.81
C ASN A 67 17.40 12.07 -12.65
N PHE A 68 17.52 10.85 -12.10
CA PHE A 68 16.33 10.04 -11.80
C PHE A 68 15.46 10.69 -10.73
N PHE A 69 16.06 11.25 -9.68
CA PHE A 69 15.32 11.93 -8.64
C PHE A 69 14.51 13.10 -9.22
N SER A 70 15.11 13.93 -10.10
CA SER A 70 14.40 15.05 -10.75
C SER A 70 13.19 14.55 -11.55
N ARG A 71 13.37 13.54 -12.40
CA ARG A 71 12.30 12.92 -13.19
C ARG A 71 11.22 12.30 -12.28
N PHE A 72 11.64 11.69 -11.19
CA PHE A 72 10.70 11.09 -10.22
C PHE A 72 9.86 12.17 -9.51
N VAL A 73 10.48 13.30 -9.13
CA VAL A 73 9.76 14.47 -8.60
C VAL A 73 8.74 14.98 -9.60
N GLU A 74 9.13 15.16 -10.87
CA GLU A 74 8.25 15.64 -11.95
C GLU A 74 7.04 14.72 -12.14
N ALA A 75 7.26 13.41 -12.08
CA ALA A 75 6.22 12.39 -12.24
C ALA A 75 5.45 12.07 -10.96
N SER A 76 5.87 12.55 -9.78
CA SER A 76 5.11 12.43 -8.53
C SER A 76 3.91 13.37 -8.53
N ILE A 77 2.85 13.02 -7.77
CA ILE A 77 1.57 13.75 -7.81
C ILE A 77 1.24 14.42 -6.47
N TYR A 78 0.34 15.39 -6.47
CA TYR A 78 -0.20 15.96 -5.23
C TYR A 78 -1.38 15.14 -4.70
N ALA A 79 -1.51 15.02 -3.38
CA ALA A 79 -2.62 14.29 -2.75
C ALA A 79 -4.01 14.90 -3.06
N ASP A 80 -4.07 16.16 -3.42
CA ASP A 80 -5.26 16.88 -3.89
C ASP A 80 -5.15 17.27 -5.37
N GLY A 81 -4.28 16.56 -6.14
CA GLY A 81 -4.03 16.80 -7.55
C GLY A 81 -5.11 16.25 -8.48
N PRO A 82 -5.00 16.57 -9.77
CA PRO A 82 -5.99 16.14 -10.79
C PRO A 82 -6.06 14.61 -10.95
N GLU A 83 -4.95 13.89 -10.74
CA GLU A 83 -4.89 12.43 -10.83
C GLU A 83 -5.76 11.79 -9.74
N ILE A 84 -5.57 12.21 -8.48
CA ILE A 84 -6.40 11.73 -7.36
C ILE A 84 -7.86 12.11 -7.59
N ALA A 85 -8.15 13.32 -8.08
CA ALA A 85 -9.51 13.74 -8.38
C ALA A 85 -10.17 12.88 -9.48
N GLN A 86 -9.42 12.42 -10.49
CA GLN A 86 -9.92 11.49 -11.51
C GLN A 86 -10.28 10.14 -10.90
N ILE A 87 -9.40 9.60 -10.06
CA ILE A 87 -9.60 8.31 -9.39
C ILE A 87 -10.79 8.39 -8.41
N CYS A 88 -10.94 9.51 -7.68
CA CYS A 88 -12.12 9.76 -6.83
C CYS A 88 -13.43 9.73 -7.64
N ARG A 89 -13.47 10.38 -8.81
CA ARG A 89 -14.63 10.33 -9.71
C ARG A 89 -14.91 8.90 -10.16
N LYS A 90 -13.88 8.16 -10.61
CA LYS A 90 -14.00 6.77 -11.06
C LYS A 90 -14.52 5.86 -9.95
N ALA A 91 -13.99 5.98 -8.72
CA ALA A 91 -14.46 5.24 -7.55
C ALA A 91 -15.96 5.48 -7.29
N LYS A 92 -16.38 6.74 -7.35
CA LYS A 92 -17.79 7.13 -7.24
C LYS A 92 -18.65 6.55 -8.36
N ASP A 93 -18.21 6.69 -9.61
CA ASP A 93 -18.97 6.25 -10.78
C ASP A 93 -19.19 4.74 -10.79
N ARG A 94 -18.20 3.97 -10.27
CA ARG A 94 -18.28 2.52 -10.11
C ARG A 94 -18.86 2.07 -8.77
N GLY A 95 -18.99 2.96 -7.79
CA GLY A 95 -19.47 2.66 -6.45
C GLY A 95 -18.54 1.69 -5.70
N VAL A 96 -17.23 1.85 -5.85
CA VAL A 96 -16.17 1.00 -5.27
C VAL A 96 -15.28 1.76 -4.31
N VAL A 97 -14.67 1.03 -3.35
CA VAL A 97 -13.63 1.55 -2.47
C VAL A 97 -12.27 1.32 -3.14
N VAL A 98 -11.38 2.31 -3.10
CA VAL A 98 -10.05 2.23 -3.71
C VAL A 98 -8.96 2.55 -2.70
N SER A 99 -7.95 1.68 -2.56
CA SER A 99 -6.69 1.94 -1.87
C SER A 99 -5.59 2.14 -2.90
N LEU A 100 -4.99 3.34 -2.95
CA LEU A 100 -3.99 3.70 -3.97
C LEU A 100 -2.70 4.19 -3.33
N GLY A 101 -1.58 3.51 -3.64
CA GLY A 101 -0.24 3.98 -3.33
C GLY A 101 0.30 4.95 -4.36
N PHE A 102 0.95 6.03 -3.92
CA PHE A 102 1.56 7.02 -4.81
C PHE A 102 2.74 7.75 -4.15
N SER A 103 3.63 8.31 -4.96
CA SER A 103 4.65 9.26 -4.51
C SER A 103 4.04 10.65 -4.45
N GLU A 104 3.96 11.21 -3.25
CA GLU A 104 3.31 12.49 -2.96
C GLU A 104 4.31 13.63 -3.02
N ARG A 105 3.98 14.69 -3.77
CA ARG A 105 4.75 15.94 -3.81
C ARG A 105 4.37 16.87 -2.66
N SER A 106 5.39 17.49 -2.08
CA SER A 106 5.19 18.59 -1.15
C SER A 106 4.82 19.89 -1.87
N LYS A 107 3.89 20.65 -1.27
CA LYS A 107 3.57 22.03 -1.70
C LYS A 107 4.59 23.06 -1.18
N HIS A 108 5.43 22.66 -0.22
CA HIS A 108 6.36 23.56 0.46
C HIS A 108 7.78 23.47 -0.09
N SER A 109 8.14 22.32 -0.71
CA SER A 109 9.48 22.12 -1.27
C SER A 109 9.41 21.19 -2.47
N VAL A 110 9.99 21.61 -3.59
CA VAL A 110 9.99 20.83 -4.84
C VAL A 110 10.75 19.52 -4.73
N GLY A 111 11.72 19.41 -3.82
CA GLY A 111 12.51 18.19 -3.60
C GLY A 111 12.03 17.34 -2.43
N CYS A 112 10.91 17.68 -1.79
CA CYS A 112 10.34 16.90 -0.69
C CYS A 112 9.19 16.04 -1.20
N LEU A 113 9.33 14.73 -1.00
CA LEU A 113 8.35 13.72 -1.37
C LEU A 113 7.99 12.85 -0.17
N TRP A 114 6.81 12.25 -0.21
CA TRP A 114 6.38 11.20 0.72
C TRP A 114 5.88 9.97 -0.04
N ASN A 115 6.11 8.81 0.55
CA ASN A 115 5.45 7.58 0.13
C ASN A 115 4.07 7.53 0.78
N SER A 116 3.02 7.65 -0.03
CA SER A 116 1.67 7.89 0.46
C SER A 116 0.67 6.86 -0.06
N ASN A 117 -0.41 6.68 0.70
CA ASN A 117 -1.59 5.94 0.29
C ASN A 117 -2.85 6.75 0.61
N VAL A 118 -3.82 6.73 -0.30
CA VAL A 118 -5.17 7.23 -0.05
C VAL A 118 -6.17 6.10 -0.09
N LEU A 119 -7.12 6.13 0.85
CA LEU A 119 -8.32 5.32 0.82
C LEU A 119 -9.50 6.18 0.41
N ILE A 120 -10.10 5.85 -0.73
CA ILE A 120 -11.23 6.54 -1.34
C ILE A 120 -12.46 5.66 -1.16
N ASP A 121 -13.54 6.20 -0.60
CA ASP A 121 -14.79 5.46 -0.44
C ASP A 121 -15.61 5.39 -1.75
N GLU A 122 -16.65 4.59 -1.73
CA GLU A 122 -17.58 4.41 -2.86
C GLU A 122 -18.36 5.68 -3.24
N SER A 123 -18.30 6.74 -2.45
CA SER A 123 -18.83 8.07 -2.81
C SER A 123 -17.78 8.96 -3.48
N GLY A 124 -16.56 8.48 -3.65
CA GLY A 124 -15.43 9.21 -4.21
C GLY A 124 -14.76 10.18 -3.24
N LYS A 125 -14.94 10.01 -1.93
CA LYS A 125 -14.30 10.84 -0.90
C LYS A 125 -13.04 10.15 -0.39
N VAL A 126 -11.96 10.90 -0.26
CA VAL A 126 -10.76 10.46 0.47
C VAL A 126 -11.11 10.39 1.96
N ARG A 127 -11.05 9.18 2.52
CA ARG A 127 -11.39 8.87 3.92
C ARG A 127 -10.15 8.73 4.80
N ALA A 128 -9.02 8.33 4.21
CA ALA A 128 -7.73 8.31 4.85
C ALA A 128 -6.65 8.74 3.86
N HIS A 129 -5.66 9.49 4.35
CA HIS A 129 -4.46 9.87 3.62
C HIS A 129 -3.27 9.59 4.53
N HIS A 130 -2.59 8.50 4.27
CA HIS A 130 -1.47 8.02 5.05
C HIS A 130 -0.15 8.28 4.32
N ARG A 131 0.80 8.93 5.00
CA ARG A 131 2.21 9.02 4.61
C ARG A 131 2.98 7.97 5.40
N LYS A 132 3.75 7.13 4.73
CA LYS A 132 4.59 6.10 5.37
C LYS A 132 5.40 6.71 6.50
N LEU A 133 5.25 6.19 7.72
CA LEU A 133 5.86 6.76 8.92
C LEU A 133 7.38 6.92 8.77
N VAL A 134 8.03 5.86 8.28
CA VAL A 134 9.48 5.85 8.04
C VAL A 134 9.76 5.10 6.73
N PRO A 135 10.33 5.77 5.72
CA PRO A 135 10.83 5.10 4.52
C PRO A 135 11.89 4.06 4.85
N THR A 136 11.87 2.93 4.16
CA THR A 136 12.72 1.78 4.48
C THR A 136 14.08 1.90 3.81
N TYR A 137 15.16 1.88 4.60
CA TYR A 137 16.56 1.81 4.15
C TYR A 137 16.87 2.84 3.04
N TYR A 138 17.08 2.41 1.79
CA TYR A 138 17.42 3.30 0.66
C TYR A 138 16.26 4.21 0.21
N GLU A 139 15.02 3.89 0.57
CA GLU A 139 13.87 4.76 0.30
C GLU A 139 14.04 6.16 0.94
N LYS A 140 14.85 6.26 2.02
CA LYS A 140 15.19 7.53 2.69
C LYS A 140 15.97 8.49 1.81
N LEU A 141 16.54 8.03 0.71
CA LEU A 141 17.17 8.88 -0.30
C LEU A 141 16.15 9.63 -1.17
N VAL A 142 14.88 9.19 -1.16
CA VAL A 142 13.81 9.69 -2.01
C VAL A 142 12.70 10.34 -1.18
N TRP A 143 12.26 9.68 -0.10
CA TRP A 143 11.10 10.09 0.66
C TRP A 143 11.44 10.54 2.09
N SER A 144 10.69 11.54 2.54
CA SER A 144 10.69 12.02 3.91
C SER A 144 9.84 11.14 4.82
N ASN A 145 10.08 11.22 6.14
CA ASN A 145 9.21 10.59 7.13
C ASN A 145 7.79 11.15 7.07
N GLY A 146 6.81 10.27 7.23
CA GLY A 146 5.43 10.66 7.42
C GLY A 146 5.11 11.08 8.86
N ASP A 147 3.84 11.09 9.19
CA ASP A 147 3.29 11.46 10.49
C ASP A 147 2.11 10.55 10.89
N GLY A 148 1.63 10.69 12.11
CA GLY A 148 0.52 9.89 12.63
C GLY A 148 -0.86 10.29 12.12
N ALA A 149 -1.00 11.36 11.34
CA ALA A 149 -2.30 11.86 10.88
C ALA A 149 -3.05 10.82 10.02
N GLY A 150 -2.30 10.00 9.29
CA GLY A 150 -2.86 8.95 8.42
C GLY A 150 -3.10 7.60 9.07
N LEU A 151 -2.82 7.42 10.37
CA LEU A 151 -3.14 6.19 11.10
C LEU A 151 -4.64 6.13 11.41
N VAL A 152 -5.43 5.98 10.36
CA VAL A 152 -6.90 6.03 10.38
C VAL A 152 -7.46 4.78 9.71
N VAL A 153 -8.38 4.11 10.40
CA VAL A 153 -9.25 3.10 9.81
C VAL A 153 -10.50 3.79 9.28
N ALA A 154 -10.72 3.69 7.97
CA ALA A 154 -11.86 4.31 7.33
C ALA A 154 -13.08 3.39 7.35
N GLU A 155 -14.22 3.92 7.74
CA GLU A 155 -15.51 3.24 7.63
C GLU A 155 -16.11 3.51 6.24
N THR A 156 -16.43 2.43 5.52
CA THR A 156 -16.99 2.46 4.17
C THR A 156 -18.28 1.65 4.12
N ALA A 157 -19.21 2.00 3.24
CA ALA A 157 -20.46 1.27 3.12
C ALA A 157 -20.30 -0.07 2.36
N LYS A 158 -19.28 -0.17 1.50
CA LYS A 158 -19.07 -1.35 0.62
C LYS A 158 -18.07 -2.37 1.18
N ALA A 159 -17.07 -1.93 1.94
CA ALA A 159 -15.99 -2.78 2.42
C ALA A 159 -15.87 -2.82 3.95
N GLY A 160 -16.78 -2.18 4.70
CA GLY A 160 -16.70 -2.08 6.15
C GLY A 160 -15.53 -1.19 6.60
N LYS A 161 -14.82 -1.59 7.65
CA LYS A 161 -13.71 -0.82 8.24
C LYS A 161 -12.37 -1.26 7.64
N VAL A 162 -11.77 -0.37 6.86
CA VAL A 162 -10.54 -0.64 6.10
C VAL A 162 -9.39 0.18 6.67
N GLY A 163 -8.29 -0.48 7.02
CA GLY A 163 -7.02 0.13 7.41
C GLY A 163 -5.93 -0.10 6.35
N VAL A 164 -4.95 0.79 6.30
CA VAL A 164 -3.82 0.70 5.36
C VAL A 164 -2.51 1.01 6.05
N LEU A 165 -1.50 0.14 5.86
CA LEU A 165 -0.10 0.41 6.19
C LEU A 165 0.80 0.04 5.00
N ILE A 166 1.88 0.81 4.82
CA ILE A 166 2.75 0.71 3.64
C ILE A 166 3.98 -0.16 3.95
N CYS A 167 4.12 -1.30 3.28
CA CYS A 167 5.32 -2.15 3.21
C CYS A 167 5.93 -2.48 4.59
N GLY A 168 7.14 -1.99 4.86
CA GLY A 168 7.91 -2.25 6.06
C GLY A 168 7.27 -1.77 7.37
N GLU A 169 6.33 -0.83 7.32
CA GLU A 169 5.54 -0.40 8.49
C GLU A 169 4.77 -1.56 9.11
N ASN A 170 4.37 -2.52 8.30
CA ASN A 170 3.70 -3.74 8.75
C ASN A 170 4.57 -4.62 9.66
N THR A 171 5.82 -4.27 9.87
CA THR A 171 6.70 -4.87 10.87
C THR A 171 6.63 -4.14 12.22
N ASN A 172 6.12 -2.89 12.25
CA ASN A 172 6.00 -2.10 13.48
C ASN A 172 4.74 -2.52 14.28
N PRO A 173 4.91 -3.17 15.45
CA PRO A 173 3.77 -3.63 16.22
C PRO A 173 2.89 -2.50 16.77
N LEU A 174 3.45 -1.30 17.02
CA LEU A 174 2.69 -0.15 17.51
C LEU A 174 1.80 0.44 16.41
N ALA A 175 2.31 0.55 15.18
CA ALA A 175 1.52 1.01 14.04
C ALA A 175 0.38 0.02 13.74
N ARG A 176 0.67 -1.30 13.74
CA ARG A 176 -0.34 -2.34 13.58
C ARG A 176 -1.40 -2.30 14.67
N TYR A 177 -0.97 -2.19 15.94
CA TYR A 177 -1.90 -2.10 17.06
C TYR A 177 -2.78 -0.84 16.98
N ALA A 178 -2.23 0.28 16.51
CA ALA A 178 -3.00 1.51 16.29
C ALA A 178 -4.16 1.32 15.29
N MET A 179 -3.95 0.49 14.25
CA MET A 179 -5.00 0.14 13.29
C MET A 179 -5.99 -0.84 13.90
N MET A 180 -5.51 -1.91 14.54
CA MET A 180 -6.35 -2.91 15.23
C MET A 180 -7.28 -2.29 16.25
N ALA A 181 -6.78 -1.33 17.06
CA ALA A 181 -7.51 -0.63 18.11
C ALA A 181 -8.69 0.23 17.60
N GLN A 182 -8.74 0.52 16.31
CA GLN A 182 -9.86 1.20 15.66
C GLN A 182 -10.93 0.22 15.13
N GLY A 183 -10.71 -1.08 15.33
CA GLY A 183 -11.66 -2.12 14.95
C GLY A 183 -11.66 -2.39 13.45
N GLU A 184 -10.50 -2.35 12.79
CA GLU A 184 -10.40 -2.71 11.38
C GLU A 184 -10.91 -4.13 11.10
N GLN A 185 -11.50 -4.31 9.93
CA GLN A 185 -12.06 -5.58 9.45
C GLN A 185 -11.27 -6.09 8.23
N ILE A 186 -10.71 -5.17 7.47
CA ILE A 186 -9.81 -5.44 6.33
C ILE A 186 -8.59 -4.55 6.48
N HIS A 187 -7.41 -5.17 6.44
CA HIS A 187 -6.12 -4.50 6.46
C HIS A 187 -5.45 -4.59 5.10
N VAL A 188 -5.06 -3.47 4.51
CA VAL A 188 -4.34 -3.41 3.24
C VAL A 188 -2.86 -3.16 3.51
N GLN A 189 -2.02 -4.02 2.97
CA GLN A 189 -0.57 -3.89 2.96
C GLN A 189 -0.11 -3.69 1.52
N SER A 190 0.37 -2.51 1.18
CA SER A 190 0.92 -2.23 -0.14
C SER A 190 2.43 -2.42 -0.16
N TYR A 191 2.94 -3.06 -1.22
CA TYR A 191 4.36 -3.43 -1.35
C TYR A 191 4.94 -3.01 -2.69
N PRO A 192 6.30 -2.80 -2.75
CA PRO A 192 7.00 -2.56 -4.00
C PRO A 192 7.06 -3.82 -4.87
N PRO A 193 7.48 -3.70 -6.14
CA PRO A 193 7.54 -4.85 -7.06
C PRO A 193 8.61 -5.87 -6.66
N ALA A 194 9.72 -5.39 -6.14
CA ALA A 194 10.88 -6.21 -5.77
C ALA A 194 11.77 -5.45 -4.77
N TRP A 195 12.70 -6.17 -4.16
CA TRP A 195 13.75 -5.60 -3.33
C TRP A 195 15.10 -5.90 -3.98
N PRO A 196 15.66 -4.96 -4.77
CA PRO A 196 16.88 -5.18 -5.53
C PRO A 196 18.07 -5.45 -4.64
N THR A 197 18.87 -6.45 -5.02
CA THR A 197 20.10 -6.82 -4.31
C THR A 197 21.03 -7.64 -5.20
N LYS A 198 22.35 -7.46 -5.03
CA LYS A 198 23.38 -8.34 -5.64
C LYS A 198 23.50 -9.71 -4.96
N ARG A 199 22.82 -9.90 -3.83
CA ARG A 199 22.89 -11.17 -3.11
C ARG A 199 22.20 -12.27 -3.93
N LYS A 200 22.92 -13.36 -4.19
CA LYS A 200 22.40 -14.53 -4.88
C LYS A 200 21.21 -15.12 -4.08
N GLY A 201 20.08 -15.33 -4.71
CA GLY A 201 18.82 -15.73 -4.06
C GLY A 201 17.97 -14.57 -3.53
N GLY A 202 18.40 -13.34 -3.73
CA GLY A 202 17.60 -12.14 -3.44
C GLY A 202 17.22 -11.94 -1.97
N TYR A 203 16.31 -11.03 -1.74
CA TYR A 203 15.57 -10.87 -0.48
C TYR A 203 14.27 -11.69 -0.59
N LEU A 204 13.93 -12.45 0.44
CA LEU A 204 12.77 -13.35 0.43
C LEU A 204 11.45 -12.57 0.57
N ASN A 205 11.13 -11.72 -0.42
CA ASN A 205 9.94 -10.85 -0.42
C ASN A 205 8.65 -11.63 -0.20
N LYS A 206 8.43 -12.72 -0.94
CA LYS A 206 7.24 -13.55 -0.81
C LYS A 206 7.04 -14.01 0.64
N THR A 207 8.08 -14.60 1.25
CA THR A 207 8.01 -15.08 2.65
C THR A 207 7.79 -13.92 3.62
N ALA A 208 8.52 -12.81 3.46
CA ALA A 208 8.42 -11.66 4.35
C ALA A 208 7.04 -11.01 4.30
N ASN A 209 6.45 -10.89 3.12
CA ASN A 209 5.11 -10.32 2.94
C ASN A 209 4.05 -11.28 3.49
N ALA A 210 4.16 -12.58 3.23
CA ALA A 210 3.26 -13.60 3.76
C ALA A 210 3.25 -13.60 5.30
N VAL A 211 4.43 -13.56 5.95
CA VAL A 211 4.53 -13.52 7.41
C VAL A 211 3.85 -12.28 7.98
N ARG A 212 4.06 -11.10 7.38
CA ARG A 212 3.41 -9.86 7.86
C ARG A 212 1.90 -9.89 7.67
N GLY A 213 1.43 -10.37 6.50
CA GLY A 213 0.00 -10.50 6.21
C GLY A 213 -0.70 -11.48 7.15
N ALA A 214 -0.15 -12.68 7.29
CA ALA A 214 -0.67 -13.72 8.17
C ALA A 214 -0.68 -13.30 9.65
N ALA A 215 0.43 -12.68 10.13
CA ALA A 215 0.53 -12.21 11.50
C ALA A 215 -0.50 -11.12 11.81
N HIS A 216 -0.67 -10.13 10.92
CA HIS A 216 -1.66 -9.08 11.10
C HIS A 216 -3.08 -9.65 11.17
N SER A 217 -3.44 -10.50 10.21
CA SER A 217 -4.75 -11.17 10.20
C SER A 217 -5.00 -11.97 11.47
N PHE A 218 -4.03 -12.78 11.89
CA PHE A 218 -4.15 -13.60 13.08
C PHE A 218 -4.27 -12.79 14.37
N GLU A 219 -3.48 -11.72 14.53
CA GLU A 219 -3.50 -10.88 15.72
C GLU A 219 -4.75 -10.00 15.79
N ALA A 220 -5.14 -9.39 14.68
CA ALA A 220 -6.30 -8.49 14.60
C ALA A 220 -7.64 -9.22 14.47
N LYS A 221 -7.61 -10.52 14.08
CA LYS A 221 -8.81 -11.26 13.66
C LYS A 221 -9.58 -10.52 12.56
N CYS A 222 -8.85 -10.08 11.55
CA CYS A 222 -9.37 -9.41 10.37
C CYS A 222 -8.84 -10.07 9.09
N PHE A 223 -9.31 -9.66 7.95
CA PHE A 223 -8.75 -10.06 6.66
C PHE A 223 -7.59 -9.15 6.27
N THR A 224 -6.58 -9.69 5.61
CA THR A 224 -5.46 -8.90 5.08
C THR A 224 -5.30 -9.07 3.58
N VAL A 225 -5.14 -7.95 2.89
CA VAL A 225 -4.75 -7.85 1.48
C VAL A 225 -3.27 -7.49 1.42
N VAL A 226 -2.47 -8.35 0.83
CA VAL A 226 -1.08 -8.05 0.45
C VAL A 226 -1.08 -7.72 -1.04
N CYS A 227 -0.85 -6.47 -1.40
CA CYS A 227 -0.88 -5.98 -2.78
C CYS A 227 0.49 -5.47 -3.19
N ALA A 228 1.12 -6.13 -4.15
CA ALA A 228 2.46 -5.84 -4.62
C ALA A 228 2.47 -5.47 -6.11
N ALA A 229 3.41 -4.60 -6.51
CA ALA A 229 3.63 -4.23 -7.90
C ALA A 229 4.45 -5.30 -8.65
N VAL A 230 4.55 -5.13 -9.96
CA VAL A 230 5.40 -5.93 -10.85
C VAL A 230 6.60 -5.09 -11.31
N LEU A 231 7.78 -5.71 -11.33
CA LEU A 231 8.99 -5.16 -11.95
C LEU A 231 9.10 -5.73 -13.37
N ASP A 232 8.53 -5.02 -14.32
CA ASP A 232 8.55 -5.43 -15.72
C ASP A 232 9.88 -5.11 -16.44
N GLU A 233 10.02 -5.63 -17.64
CA GLU A 233 11.24 -5.45 -18.44
C GLU A 233 11.43 -4.00 -18.92
N GLU A 234 10.36 -3.22 -19.05
CA GLU A 234 10.48 -1.81 -19.46
C GLU A 234 11.04 -0.95 -18.31
N ILE A 235 10.60 -1.19 -17.07
CA ILE A 235 11.17 -0.55 -15.88
C ILE A 235 12.67 -0.89 -15.76
N LYS A 236 13.03 -2.17 -15.90
CA LYS A 236 14.42 -2.63 -15.84
C LYS A 236 15.27 -1.95 -16.91
N LYS A 237 14.78 -1.87 -18.15
CA LYS A 237 15.45 -1.24 -19.28
C LYS A 237 15.67 0.26 -19.07
N ILE A 238 14.66 0.98 -18.56
CA ILE A 238 14.77 2.43 -18.27
C ILE A 238 15.87 2.68 -17.23
N ILE A 239 15.92 1.86 -16.18
CA ILE A 239 16.92 2.01 -15.11
C ILE A 239 18.31 1.60 -15.59
N ALA A 240 18.44 0.45 -16.27
CA ALA A 240 19.71 -0.06 -16.78
C ALA A 240 20.34 0.83 -17.87
N ALA A 241 19.55 1.61 -18.60
CA ALA A 241 20.05 2.57 -19.58
C ALA A 241 20.91 3.69 -18.96
N HIS A 242 20.81 3.92 -17.65
CA HIS A 242 21.56 4.92 -16.91
C HIS A 242 22.74 4.35 -16.11
N ASP A 243 22.67 3.07 -15.77
CA ASP A 243 23.71 2.40 -14.99
C ASP A 243 23.76 0.92 -15.38
N GLU A 244 24.82 0.53 -16.10
CA GLU A 244 25.02 -0.85 -16.54
C GLU A 244 25.08 -1.84 -15.36
N ASN A 245 25.54 -1.40 -14.18
CA ASN A 245 25.57 -2.22 -12.98
C ASN A 245 24.16 -2.49 -12.43
N ALA A 246 23.19 -1.64 -12.74
CA ALA A 246 21.80 -1.84 -12.32
C ALA A 246 21.19 -3.10 -12.91
N LYS A 247 21.59 -3.49 -14.12
CA LYS A 247 21.03 -4.66 -14.82
C LYS A 247 21.20 -5.93 -13.99
N GLU A 248 22.42 -6.22 -13.49
CA GLU A 248 22.68 -7.41 -12.67
C GLU A 248 21.81 -7.42 -11.40
N VAL A 249 21.67 -6.27 -10.76
CA VAL A 249 20.88 -6.12 -9.52
C VAL A 249 19.38 -6.36 -9.77
N LEU A 250 18.87 -5.84 -10.90
CA LEU A 250 17.47 -5.97 -11.27
C LEU A 250 17.11 -7.38 -11.74
N ASP A 251 18.01 -8.02 -12.50
CA ASP A 251 17.82 -9.39 -12.98
C ASP A 251 17.86 -10.42 -11.83
N ASN A 252 18.57 -10.12 -10.74
CA ASN A 252 18.62 -10.95 -9.53
C ASN A 252 17.53 -10.59 -8.50
N ALA A 253 16.73 -9.54 -8.74
CA ALA A 253 15.67 -9.15 -7.82
C ALA A 253 14.56 -10.21 -7.80
N THR A 254 14.13 -10.61 -6.60
CA THR A 254 12.98 -11.51 -6.44
C THR A 254 11.69 -10.71 -6.44
N ASN A 255 10.71 -11.18 -7.18
CA ASN A 255 9.40 -10.55 -7.25
C ASN A 255 8.68 -10.59 -5.90
N ALA A 256 7.90 -9.58 -5.65
CA ALA A 256 6.94 -9.55 -4.56
C ALA A 256 5.69 -10.36 -4.95
N VAL A 257 4.81 -10.62 -3.98
CA VAL A 257 3.60 -11.42 -4.16
C VAL A 257 2.37 -10.63 -3.76
N THR A 258 1.30 -10.79 -4.53
CA THR A 258 -0.06 -10.36 -4.17
C THR A 258 -0.84 -11.57 -3.68
N GLN A 259 -1.41 -11.49 -2.48
CA GLN A 259 -2.09 -12.59 -1.80
C GLN A 259 -3.03 -12.08 -0.70
N PHE A 260 -3.85 -12.97 -0.15
CA PHE A 260 -4.85 -12.62 0.87
C PHE A 260 -4.78 -13.58 2.05
N PHE A 261 -5.16 -13.08 3.24
CA PHE A 261 -5.20 -13.87 4.46
C PHE A 261 -6.54 -13.72 5.18
N GLY A 262 -7.06 -14.84 5.67
CA GLY A 262 -8.23 -14.90 6.55
C GLY A 262 -7.90 -14.55 8.01
N PRO A 263 -8.91 -14.36 8.88
CA PRO A 263 -8.72 -13.97 10.29
C PRO A 263 -8.02 -15.05 11.16
N ASP A 264 -7.79 -16.23 10.62
CA ASP A 264 -6.99 -17.31 11.20
C ASP A 264 -5.51 -17.27 10.74
N GLY A 265 -5.13 -16.32 9.88
CA GLY A 265 -3.80 -16.18 9.30
C GLY A 265 -3.53 -17.13 8.13
N VAL A 266 -4.52 -17.87 7.67
CA VAL A 266 -4.40 -18.77 6.52
C VAL A 266 -4.59 -18.00 5.22
N GLN A 267 -3.77 -18.32 4.22
CA GLN A 267 -3.90 -17.76 2.87
C GLN A 267 -5.21 -18.22 2.22
N ILE A 268 -5.90 -17.29 1.58
CA ILE A 268 -7.17 -17.50 0.88
C ILE A 268 -7.17 -16.80 -0.47
N GLY A 269 -8.10 -17.15 -1.36
CA GLY A 269 -8.25 -16.50 -2.67
C GLY A 269 -7.06 -16.74 -3.62
N ASP A 270 -6.90 -15.84 -4.57
CA ASP A 270 -5.87 -15.93 -5.61
C ASP A 270 -4.49 -15.52 -5.07
N GLU A 271 -3.44 -15.97 -5.75
CA GLU A 271 -2.05 -15.51 -5.56
C GLU A 271 -1.46 -15.14 -6.93
N LEU A 272 -0.79 -13.99 -7.00
CA LEU A 272 -0.02 -13.57 -8.18
C LEU A 272 1.40 -13.15 -7.76
N CYS A 273 2.40 -13.56 -8.55
CA CYS A 273 3.81 -13.28 -8.29
C CYS A 273 4.58 -12.82 -9.54
N ASP A 274 4.53 -13.61 -10.61
CA ASP A 274 5.43 -13.42 -11.77
C ASP A 274 4.73 -12.83 -13.00
N GLN A 275 3.42 -12.66 -12.95
CA GLN A 275 2.60 -12.18 -14.06
C GLN A 275 1.67 -11.07 -13.60
N GLU A 276 1.51 -10.05 -14.43
CA GLU A 276 0.48 -9.03 -14.20
C GLU A 276 -0.92 -9.65 -14.21
N GLY A 277 -1.79 -9.09 -13.38
CA GLY A 277 -3.18 -9.46 -13.30
C GLY A 277 -3.88 -8.82 -12.11
N ILE A 278 -5.14 -9.17 -11.94
CA ILE A 278 -5.91 -8.80 -10.76
C ILE A 278 -6.22 -10.07 -9.98
N ALA A 279 -5.69 -10.17 -8.76
CA ALA A 279 -6.01 -11.24 -7.83
C ALA A 279 -7.32 -10.92 -7.11
N TYR A 280 -8.15 -11.95 -6.85
CA TYR A 280 -9.44 -11.80 -6.22
C TYR A 280 -9.58 -12.69 -4.98
N ALA A 281 -10.32 -12.18 -3.99
CA ALA A 281 -10.79 -12.96 -2.85
C ALA A 281 -12.18 -12.47 -2.40
N GLU A 282 -12.93 -13.35 -1.75
CA GLU A 282 -14.16 -12.99 -1.06
C GLU A 282 -13.95 -13.05 0.45
N PHE A 283 -14.25 -11.95 1.13
CA PHE A 283 -14.13 -11.80 2.58
C PHE A 283 -15.51 -11.78 3.21
N ASP A 284 -15.94 -12.92 3.76
CA ASP A 284 -17.08 -12.95 4.68
C ASP A 284 -16.62 -12.41 6.03
N LEU A 285 -17.06 -11.21 6.40
CA LEU A 285 -16.63 -10.56 7.65
C LEU A 285 -17.26 -11.17 8.91
N ASN A 286 -18.26 -12.06 8.79
CA ASN A 286 -18.94 -12.66 9.95
C ASN A 286 -18.03 -13.55 10.83
N PRO A 287 -17.14 -14.40 10.27
CA PRO A 287 -16.21 -15.21 11.06
C PRO A 287 -15.28 -14.42 11.98
N CYS A 288 -14.98 -13.15 11.66
CA CYS A 288 -14.14 -12.29 12.51
C CYS A 288 -14.71 -12.19 13.94
N VAL A 289 -16.03 -12.22 14.09
CA VAL A 289 -16.70 -12.10 15.43
C VAL A 289 -16.34 -13.28 16.32
N ALA A 290 -16.51 -14.52 15.81
CA ALA A 290 -16.21 -15.74 16.58
C ALA A 290 -14.70 -15.88 16.86
N GLN A 291 -13.84 -15.49 15.92
CA GLN A 291 -12.39 -15.53 16.08
C GLN A 291 -11.90 -14.59 17.19
N LYS A 292 -12.53 -13.42 17.36
CA LYS A 292 -12.21 -12.47 18.42
C LYS A 292 -12.54 -13.00 19.84
N GLN A 293 -13.45 -13.95 19.97
CA GLN A 293 -13.71 -14.60 21.25
C GLN A 293 -12.50 -15.41 21.75
N LEU A 294 -11.74 -16.01 20.82
CA LEU A 294 -10.56 -16.82 21.17
C LEU A 294 -9.33 -15.94 21.42
N HIS A 295 -9.04 -15.04 20.49
CA HIS A 295 -7.89 -14.15 20.56
C HIS A 295 -8.28 -12.77 20.05
N ASP A 296 -8.27 -11.78 20.92
CA ASP A 296 -8.48 -10.38 20.54
C ASP A 296 -7.46 -9.52 21.28
N VAL A 297 -6.47 -9.02 20.57
CA VAL A 297 -5.41 -8.18 21.16
C VAL A 297 -5.96 -6.85 21.70
N VAL A 298 -7.13 -6.43 21.22
CA VAL A 298 -7.79 -5.18 21.62
C VAL A 298 -8.85 -5.43 22.71
N GLY A 299 -9.66 -6.48 22.57
CA GLY A 299 -10.79 -6.73 23.48
C GLY A 299 -10.48 -7.72 24.59
N GLY A 300 -9.63 -8.73 24.35
CA GLY A 300 -9.39 -9.84 25.27
C GLY A 300 -8.01 -9.85 25.93
N TYR A 301 -6.95 -9.54 25.19
CA TYR A 301 -5.56 -9.56 25.69
C TYR A 301 -5.00 -8.20 26.06
N GLN A 302 -5.77 -7.14 25.93
CA GLN A 302 -5.37 -5.80 26.30
C GLN A 302 -5.23 -5.64 27.85
N ARG A 303 -4.34 -4.76 28.25
CA ARG A 303 -4.11 -4.36 29.63
C ARG A 303 -3.94 -2.84 29.66
N TYR A 304 -5.05 -2.10 29.55
CA TYR A 304 -5.07 -0.64 29.57
C TYR A 304 -4.57 -0.03 30.88
N ASP A 305 -4.50 -0.83 31.93
CA ASP A 305 -3.89 -0.51 33.21
C ASP A 305 -2.35 -0.64 33.21
N VAL A 306 -1.78 -1.32 32.20
CA VAL A 306 -0.32 -1.56 32.04
C VAL A 306 0.25 -0.78 30.86
N PHE A 307 -0.48 -0.72 29.74
CA PHE A 307 -0.03 -0.11 28.49
C PHE A 307 -0.89 1.10 28.14
N ASP A 308 -0.25 2.26 27.97
CA ASP A 308 -0.87 3.51 27.51
C ASP A 308 -0.21 3.92 26.19
N LEU A 309 -0.83 3.56 25.06
CA LEU A 309 -0.37 3.96 23.74
C LEU A 309 -1.03 5.27 23.33
N LYS A 310 -0.22 6.32 23.19
CA LYS A 310 -0.63 7.63 22.68
C LYS A 310 -0.11 7.83 21.27
N ILE A 311 -0.97 8.29 20.37
CA ILE A 311 -0.63 8.57 18.98
C ILE A 311 -0.91 10.04 18.72
N ASP A 312 0.12 10.77 18.34
CA ASP A 312 -0.03 12.12 17.83
C ASP A 312 -0.50 12.04 16.36
N ARG A 313 -1.72 12.52 16.11
CA ARG A 313 -2.33 12.59 14.77
C ARG A 313 -2.19 13.95 14.11
N THR A 314 -1.31 14.79 14.60
CA THR A 314 -1.03 16.08 13.97
C THR A 314 -0.33 15.85 12.63
N ARG A 315 -0.83 16.52 11.58
CA ARG A 315 -0.12 16.57 10.29
C ARG A 315 1.11 17.45 10.45
N ASN A 316 2.29 16.91 10.09
CA ASN A 316 3.53 17.68 10.14
C ASN A 316 3.56 18.74 9.04
N GLU A 317 3.64 19.99 9.46
CA GLU A 317 3.82 21.16 8.59
C GLU A 317 5.19 21.79 8.87
N PRO A 318 5.85 22.41 7.87
CA PRO A 318 7.18 23.02 8.05
C PRO A 318 7.20 24.14 9.10
N VAL A 319 6.08 24.84 9.27
CA VAL A 319 5.91 25.94 10.23
C VAL A 319 4.48 25.93 10.75
N ASN A 320 4.34 25.97 12.06
CA ASN A 320 3.07 26.26 12.72
C ASN A 320 2.97 27.76 12.97
N TRP A 321 2.21 28.46 12.15
CA TRP A 321 1.94 29.89 12.31
C TRP A 321 0.97 30.08 13.48
N GLN A 322 1.42 30.78 14.52
CA GLN A 322 0.61 31.15 15.69
C GLN A 322 0.00 32.55 15.54
#